data_53530498b8e78d43772dd99bebbee053
#
_entry.id   53530498b8e78d43772dd99bebbee053
#
_cell.length_a   1.000
_cell.length_b   1.000
_cell.length_c   1.000
_cell.angle_alpha   90.00
_cell.angle_beta   90.00
_cell.angle_gamma   90.00
#
_symmetry.space_group_name_H-M   'P 1'
#
loop_
_entity.id
_entity.type
_entity.pdbx_description
1 polymer ?
#
loop_
_entity_poly.entity_id
_entity_poly.type
_entity_poly.pdbx_seq_one_letter_code
_entity_poly.pdbx_strand_id
1 'polypeptide(L)'
;MKVRVYVDGFNLYYGALKARPASRWLDLVALSHLLRPGDDIDAVRYFTARVNGDQDPAAPGRQKLYLTALSTLPSVTIQFGQFRTHPVGMPLANPAPGRNPIAQVLKTEEKGSDVNLATYLLLDGFDGLYESAVVISDDSDLEAPIREANRRFGSVNIVSPRGPTSTPAGAKAPYVMSHAGSSWTPLDPALLLAAQLPSPLTVPSGRTIHRPPTWM
;
A
#
# COMPACT_ATOMS: atom_id res chain seq x y z
N MET A 1 2.10 -10.28 -20.87
CA MET A 1 0.99 -10.88 -20.10
C MET A 1 0.10 -9.76 -19.61
N LYS A 2 -1.20 -10.02 -19.43
CA LYS A 2 -2.14 -9.08 -18.80
C LYS A 2 -1.93 -9.09 -17.28
N VAL A 3 -1.54 -7.95 -16.72
CA VAL A 3 -1.15 -7.82 -15.31
C VAL A 3 -2.06 -6.84 -14.59
N ARG A 4 -2.51 -7.19 -13.39
CA ARG A 4 -3.14 -6.27 -12.43
C ARG A 4 -2.28 -6.09 -11.20
N VAL A 5 -2.25 -4.85 -10.70
CA VAL A 5 -1.42 -4.47 -9.54
C VAL A 5 -2.32 -4.06 -8.38
N TYR A 6 -2.06 -4.63 -7.22
CA TYR A 6 -2.81 -4.41 -5.97
C TYR A 6 -1.85 -3.78 -4.96
N VAL A 7 -2.13 -2.54 -4.59
CA VAL A 7 -1.23 -1.74 -3.76
C VAL A 7 -1.86 -1.51 -2.38
N ASP A 8 -1.27 -2.09 -1.36
CA ASP A 8 -1.55 -1.75 0.02
C ASP A 8 -0.92 -0.39 0.35
N GLY A 9 -1.75 0.64 0.42
CA GLY A 9 -1.30 2.02 0.57
C GLY A 9 -0.60 2.29 1.89
N PHE A 10 -1.04 1.66 2.99
CA PHE A 10 -0.38 1.84 4.29
C PHE A 10 0.93 1.08 4.37
N ASN A 11 0.96 -0.15 3.89
CA ASN A 11 2.19 -0.96 3.87
C ASN A 11 3.24 -0.30 2.97
N LEU A 12 2.86 0.20 1.79
CA LEU A 12 3.73 0.98 0.91
C LEU A 12 4.21 2.26 1.59
N TYR A 13 3.31 3.03 2.24
CA TYR A 13 3.69 4.27 2.89
C TYR A 13 4.67 4.03 4.04
N TYR A 14 4.33 3.15 4.97
CA TYR A 14 5.17 2.91 6.15
C TYR A 14 6.45 2.14 5.82
N GLY A 15 6.39 1.21 4.87
CA GLY A 15 7.54 0.41 4.45
C GLY A 15 8.54 1.16 3.57
N ALA A 16 8.04 1.99 2.64
CA ALA A 16 8.89 2.59 1.62
C ALA A 16 8.91 4.14 1.63
N LEU A 17 7.75 4.80 1.78
CA LEU A 17 7.62 6.23 1.47
C LEU A 17 7.80 7.15 2.69
N LYS A 18 7.49 6.67 3.91
CA LYS A 18 7.55 7.51 5.13
C LYS A 18 8.92 8.11 5.36
N ALA A 19 9.96 7.33 5.16
CA ALA A 19 11.37 7.76 5.31
C ALA A 19 11.95 8.46 4.06
N ARG A 20 11.18 8.54 2.97
CA ARG A 20 11.63 9.08 1.66
C ARG A 20 10.66 10.13 1.14
N PRO A 21 10.67 11.37 1.66
CA PRO A 21 9.73 12.41 1.26
C PRO A 21 9.70 12.64 -0.26
N ALA A 22 10.84 12.69 -0.92
CA ALA A 22 10.96 12.90 -2.36
C ALA A 22 10.28 11.81 -3.23
N SER A 23 10.02 10.63 -2.66
CA SER A 23 9.36 9.52 -3.35
C SER A 23 7.84 9.47 -3.14
N ARG A 24 7.25 10.37 -2.35
CA ARG A 24 5.82 10.30 -1.97
C ARG A 24 4.87 10.75 -3.07
N TRP A 25 5.34 11.48 -4.07
CA TRP A 25 4.53 11.91 -5.23
C TRP A 25 4.53 10.84 -6.31
N LEU A 26 4.31 9.58 -5.89
CA LEU A 26 4.52 8.37 -6.67
C LEU A 26 3.43 8.16 -7.73
N ASP A 27 3.85 7.92 -8.97
CA ASP A 27 2.99 7.40 -10.04
C ASP A 27 2.93 5.87 -9.94
N LEU A 28 1.78 5.36 -9.54
CA LEU A 28 1.59 3.92 -9.34
C LEU A 28 1.57 3.14 -10.66
N VAL A 29 1.19 3.77 -11.77
CA VAL A 29 1.19 3.15 -13.10
C VAL A 29 2.63 3.06 -13.62
N ALA A 30 3.38 4.16 -13.53
CA ALA A 30 4.80 4.18 -13.90
C ALA A 30 5.60 3.16 -13.08
N LEU A 31 5.34 3.09 -11.75
CA LEU A 31 5.97 2.08 -10.89
C LEU A 31 5.63 0.67 -11.35
N SER A 32 4.36 0.42 -11.71
CA SER A 32 3.93 -0.91 -12.17
C SER A 32 4.64 -1.33 -13.44
N HIS A 33 4.84 -0.43 -14.40
CA HIS A 33 5.61 -0.68 -15.62
C HIS A 33 7.11 -0.94 -15.33
N LEU A 34 7.68 -0.25 -14.34
CA LEU A 34 9.08 -0.50 -13.93
C LEU A 34 9.25 -1.85 -13.21
N LEU A 35 8.24 -2.29 -12.47
CA LEU A 35 8.23 -3.60 -11.81
C LEU A 35 8.00 -4.75 -12.80
N ARG A 36 7.27 -4.50 -13.89
CA ARG A 36 6.88 -5.49 -14.89
C ARG A 36 7.13 -4.96 -16.31
N PRO A 37 8.41 -4.79 -16.69
CA PRO A 37 8.76 -4.27 -18.02
C PRO A 37 8.30 -5.23 -19.12
N GLY A 38 7.60 -4.70 -20.13
CA GLY A 38 7.08 -5.45 -21.26
C GLY A 38 5.75 -6.17 -21.04
N ASP A 39 5.18 -6.12 -19.83
CA ASP A 39 3.84 -6.61 -19.57
C ASP A 39 2.77 -5.52 -19.80
N ASP A 40 1.55 -5.96 -20.06
CA ASP A 40 0.37 -5.11 -20.21
C ASP A 40 -0.26 -4.85 -18.83
N ILE A 41 -0.05 -3.66 -18.29
CA ILE A 41 -0.64 -3.24 -17.00
C ILE A 41 -2.08 -2.79 -17.23
N ASP A 42 -3.02 -3.72 -17.07
CA ASP A 42 -4.46 -3.50 -17.28
C ASP A 42 -5.07 -2.56 -16.24
N ALA A 43 -4.76 -2.75 -14.97
CA ALA A 43 -5.27 -1.93 -13.89
C ALA A 43 -4.37 -1.93 -12.65
N VAL A 44 -4.42 -0.83 -11.91
CA VAL A 44 -3.80 -0.66 -10.60
C VAL A 44 -4.89 -0.36 -9.57
N ARG A 45 -5.04 -1.19 -8.55
CA ARG A 45 -5.95 -0.98 -7.43
C ARG A 45 -5.18 -0.51 -6.21
N TYR A 46 -5.49 0.68 -5.73
CA TYR A 46 -4.86 1.29 -4.55
C TYR A 46 -5.80 1.24 -3.35
N PHE A 47 -5.41 0.51 -2.32
CA PHE A 47 -6.19 0.31 -1.10
C PHE A 47 -5.66 1.21 0.01
N THR A 48 -6.52 2.02 0.62
CA THR A 48 -6.14 3.00 1.63
C THR A 48 -7.34 3.40 2.47
N ALA A 49 -7.15 4.23 3.50
CA ALA A 49 -8.21 4.91 4.20
C ALA A 49 -7.86 6.40 4.37
N ARG A 50 -8.86 7.25 4.58
CA ARG A 50 -8.63 8.68 4.79
C ARG A 50 -8.01 8.90 6.16
N VAL A 51 -6.78 9.44 6.18
CA VAL A 51 -6.09 9.74 7.43
C VAL A 51 -6.76 10.91 8.16
N ASN A 52 -6.74 10.86 9.49
CA ASN A 52 -7.12 11.99 10.33
C ASN A 52 -5.92 12.92 10.58
N GLY A 53 -6.18 14.08 11.16
CA GLY A 53 -5.16 15.08 11.46
C GLY A 53 -4.64 15.07 12.89
N ASP A 54 -4.95 14.05 13.70
CA ASP A 54 -4.68 14.05 15.14
C ASP A 54 -3.18 14.21 15.48
N GLN A 55 -2.32 13.52 14.73
CA GLN A 55 -0.87 13.58 14.91
C GLN A 55 -0.18 14.60 13.98
N ASP A 56 -0.78 14.88 12.83
CA ASP A 56 -0.27 15.79 11.82
C ASP A 56 -1.45 16.47 11.11
N PRO A 57 -1.85 17.67 11.53
CA PRO A 57 -3.00 18.39 10.97
C PRO A 57 -2.94 18.63 9.46
N ALA A 58 -1.74 18.62 8.86
CA ALA A 58 -1.55 18.79 7.43
C ALA A 58 -1.62 17.47 6.63
N ALA A 59 -1.58 16.31 7.29
CA ALA A 59 -1.59 15.01 6.63
C ALA A 59 -2.85 14.77 5.78
N PRO A 60 -4.09 15.08 6.24
CA PRO A 60 -5.28 14.90 5.42
C PRO A 60 -5.26 15.72 4.12
N GLY A 61 -4.75 16.96 4.19
CA GLY A 61 -4.62 17.83 3.02
C GLY A 61 -3.62 17.27 1.99
N ARG A 62 -2.47 16.80 2.45
CA ARG A 62 -1.47 16.17 1.57
C ARG A 62 -1.97 14.87 0.96
N GLN A 63 -2.64 14.01 1.75
CA GLN A 63 -3.24 12.79 1.23
C GLN A 63 -4.33 13.10 0.19
N LYS A 64 -5.24 14.04 0.49
CA LYS A 64 -6.28 14.45 -0.47
C LYS A 64 -5.69 14.91 -1.80
N LEU A 65 -4.59 15.68 -1.75
CA LEU A 65 -3.90 16.15 -2.94
C LEU A 65 -3.32 14.98 -3.75
N TYR A 66 -2.68 14.02 -3.09
CA TYR A 66 -2.13 12.82 -3.72
C TYR A 66 -3.23 11.93 -4.33
N LEU A 67 -4.31 11.69 -3.60
CA LEU A 67 -5.45 10.92 -4.12
C LEU A 67 -6.11 11.62 -5.34
N THR A 68 -6.15 12.97 -5.33
CA THR A 68 -6.60 13.74 -6.50
C THR A 68 -5.65 13.57 -7.68
N ALA A 69 -4.33 13.51 -7.45
CA ALA A 69 -3.37 13.23 -8.50
C ALA A 69 -3.52 11.80 -9.04
N LEU A 70 -3.64 10.80 -8.19
CA LEU A 70 -3.87 9.40 -8.61
C LEU A 70 -5.16 9.25 -9.42
N SER A 71 -6.22 9.99 -9.10
CA SER A 71 -7.48 9.93 -9.85
C SER A 71 -7.40 10.49 -11.28
N THR A 72 -6.28 11.11 -11.67
CA THR A 72 -6.03 11.49 -13.07
C THR A 72 -5.52 10.34 -13.93
N LEU A 73 -5.12 9.24 -13.32
CA LEU A 73 -4.61 8.05 -14.01
C LEU A 73 -5.79 7.10 -14.31
N PRO A 74 -6.14 6.88 -15.60
CA PRO A 74 -7.37 6.15 -15.95
C PRO A 74 -7.38 4.69 -15.48
N SER A 75 -6.21 4.06 -15.42
CA SER A 75 -6.06 2.67 -14.97
C SER A 75 -6.00 2.52 -13.44
N VAL A 76 -6.03 3.62 -12.68
CA VAL A 76 -5.98 3.57 -11.21
C VAL A 76 -7.38 3.63 -10.62
N THR A 77 -7.71 2.68 -9.76
CA THR A 77 -8.90 2.72 -8.90
C THR A 77 -8.50 2.79 -7.44
N ILE A 78 -9.18 3.64 -6.66
CA ILE A 78 -8.89 3.83 -5.24
C ILE A 78 -10.02 3.20 -4.43
N GLN A 79 -9.67 2.26 -3.56
CA GLN A 79 -10.60 1.59 -2.65
C GLN A 79 -10.35 2.07 -1.22
N PHE A 80 -11.41 2.48 -0.54
CA PHE A 80 -11.29 3.03 0.80
C PHE A 80 -11.75 2.03 1.86
N GLY A 81 -10.87 1.79 2.86
CA GLY A 81 -11.23 1.36 4.19
C GLY A 81 -11.66 2.56 5.05
N GLN A 82 -11.72 2.38 6.35
CA GLN A 82 -12.11 3.43 7.29
C GLN A 82 -11.32 3.34 8.58
N PHE A 83 -10.99 4.49 9.16
CA PHE A 83 -10.49 4.55 10.53
C PHE A 83 -11.63 4.50 11.54
N ARG A 84 -11.43 3.75 12.62
CA ARG A 84 -12.32 3.73 13.79
C ARG A 84 -11.50 4.03 15.02
N THR A 85 -11.95 5.01 15.79
CA THR A 85 -11.37 5.37 17.09
C THR A 85 -12.37 5.06 18.18
N HIS A 86 -11.96 4.29 19.18
CA HIS A 86 -12.79 3.94 20.33
C HIS A 86 -11.91 3.78 21.58
N PRO A 87 -12.48 4.05 22.78
CA PRO A 87 -11.79 3.77 24.03
C PRO A 87 -11.70 2.26 24.26
N VAL A 88 -10.52 1.79 24.69
CA VAL A 88 -10.28 0.38 25.04
C VAL A 88 -9.40 0.29 26.27
N GLY A 89 -9.70 -0.69 27.14
CA GLY A 89 -8.85 -1.04 28.27
C GLY A 89 -7.67 -1.87 27.78
N MET A 90 -6.45 -1.38 27.96
CA MET A 90 -5.24 -2.12 27.62
C MET A 90 -4.36 -2.36 28.85
N PRO A 91 -3.77 -3.57 29.00
CA PRO A 91 -2.85 -3.85 30.09
C PRO A 91 -1.59 -3.00 29.95
N LEU A 92 -1.10 -2.47 31.06
CA LEU A 92 0.20 -1.82 31.15
C LEU A 92 1.30 -2.89 31.10
N ALA A 93 2.35 -2.66 30.32
CA ALA A 93 3.50 -3.56 30.23
C ALA A 93 4.22 -3.70 31.60
N ASN A 94 4.27 -2.62 32.37
CA ASN A 94 4.89 -2.54 33.69
C ASN A 94 3.95 -1.86 34.69
N PRO A 95 2.95 -2.56 35.23
CA PRO A 95 2.04 -1.98 36.20
C PRO A 95 2.75 -1.72 37.54
N ALA A 96 2.49 -0.57 38.15
CA ALA A 96 2.99 -0.29 39.49
C ALA A 96 2.31 -1.20 40.53
N PRO A 97 3.03 -1.73 41.53
CA PRO A 97 2.43 -2.56 42.57
C PRO A 97 1.24 -1.88 43.25
N GLY A 98 0.14 -2.63 43.37
CA GLY A 98 -1.09 -2.15 44.02
C GLY A 98 -1.94 -1.15 43.20
N ARG A 99 -1.58 -0.86 41.95
CA ARG A 99 -2.39 -0.05 41.03
C ARG A 99 -3.13 -0.90 40.01
N ASN A 100 -4.20 -0.34 39.44
CA ASN A 100 -4.92 -0.99 38.35
C ASN A 100 -3.96 -1.24 37.18
N PRO A 101 -3.78 -2.49 36.74
CA PRO A 101 -2.89 -2.82 35.63
C PRO A 101 -3.47 -2.43 34.25
N ILE A 102 -4.71 -1.94 34.18
CA ILE A 102 -5.39 -1.59 32.94
C ILE A 102 -5.51 -0.07 32.81
N ALA A 103 -5.05 0.47 31.68
CA ALA A 103 -5.25 1.87 31.29
C ALA A 103 -6.33 1.96 30.20
N GLN A 104 -7.17 3.00 30.28
CA GLN A 104 -8.06 3.37 29.19
C GLN A 104 -7.26 4.17 28.16
N VAL A 105 -7.25 3.70 26.90
CA VAL A 105 -6.58 4.37 25.79
C VAL A 105 -7.54 4.56 24.62
N LEU A 106 -7.36 5.62 23.83
CA LEU A 106 -8.03 5.77 22.55
C LEU A 106 -7.26 4.95 21.50
N LYS A 107 -7.86 3.87 21.03
CA LYS A 107 -7.29 3.04 19.98
C LYS A 107 -7.88 3.45 18.64
N THR A 108 -7.02 3.85 17.72
CA THR A 108 -7.38 4.14 16.32
C THR A 108 -6.86 3.01 15.45
N GLU A 109 -7.75 2.34 14.75
CA GLU A 109 -7.43 1.24 13.84
C GLU A 109 -8.01 1.52 12.46
N GLU A 110 -7.26 1.21 11.44
CA GLU A 110 -7.80 1.10 10.08
C GLU A 110 -8.53 -0.24 9.93
N LYS A 111 -9.61 -0.24 9.19
CA LYS A 111 -10.43 -1.42 8.91
C LYS A 111 -10.84 -1.44 7.45
N GLY A 112 -10.62 -2.58 6.81
CA GLY A 112 -11.20 -2.93 5.52
C GLY A 112 -10.28 -2.80 4.32
N SER A 113 -9.13 -2.13 4.37
CA SER A 113 -8.22 -2.06 3.21
C SER A 113 -7.69 -3.44 2.82
N ASP A 114 -7.23 -4.24 3.78
CA ASP A 114 -6.69 -5.58 3.52
C ASP A 114 -7.78 -6.55 3.07
N VAL A 115 -8.96 -6.47 3.69
CA VAL A 115 -10.13 -7.25 3.27
C VAL A 115 -10.54 -6.89 1.84
N ASN A 116 -10.55 -5.59 1.49
CA ASN A 116 -10.83 -5.14 0.15
C ASN A 116 -9.77 -5.64 -0.84
N LEU A 117 -8.48 -5.55 -0.50
CA LEU A 117 -7.40 -6.04 -1.34
C LEU A 117 -7.55 -7.54 -1.61
N ALA A 118 -7.72 -8.34 -0.57
CA ALA A 118 -7.94 -9.78 -0.68
C ALA A 118 -9.17 -10.11 -1.55
N THR A 119 -10.28 -9.39 -1.32
CA THR A 119 -11.51 -9.57 -2.07
C THR A 119 -11.33 -9.28 -3.55
N TYR A 120 -10.75 -8.13 -3.91
CA TYR A 120 -10.56 -7.77 -5.32
C TYR A 120 -9.50 -8.62 -6.01
N LEU A 121 -8.44 -9.06 -5.32
CA LEU A 121 -7.47 -10.01 -5.87
C LEU A 121 -8.17 -11.31 -6.31
N LEU A 122 -9.05 -11.84 -5.48
CA LEU A 122 -9.76 -13.08 -5.78
C LEU A 122 -10.88 -12.88 -6.82
N LEU A 123 -11.68 -11.82 -6.71
CA LEU A 123 -12.76 -11.53 -7.67
C LEU A 123 -12.21 -11.31 -9.08
N ASP A 124 -11.19 -10.47 -9.23
CA ASP A 124 -10.55 -10.22 -10.51
C ASP A 124 -9.98 -11.51 -11.12
N GLY A 125 -9.49 -12.43 -10.28
CA GLY A 125 -9.04 -13.75 -10.71
C GLY A 125 -10.18 -14.65 -11.18
N PHE A 126 -11.30 -14.69 -10.45
CA PHE A 126 -12.51 -15.43 -10.87
C PHE A 126 -13.08 -14.90 -12.18
N ASP A 127 -13.03 -13.59 -12.38
CA ASP A 127 -13.52 -12.93 -13.60
C ASP A 127 -12.52 -13.02 -14.77
N GLY A 128 -11.36 -13.67 -14.58
CA GLY A 128 -10.32 -13.82 -15.60
C GLY A 128 -9.69 -12.51 -16.05
N LEU A 129 -9.63 -11.51 -15.16
CA LEU A 129 -9.19 -10.16 -15.49
C LEU A 129 -7.66 -9.98 -15.47
N TYR A 130 -6.91 -10.99 -15.06
CA TYR A 130 -5.44 -11.01 -15.14
C TYR A 130 -4.90 -12.41 -15.43
N GLU A 131 -3.73 -12.47 -16.08
CA GLU A 131 -2.90 -13.66 -16.23
C GLU A 131 -1.81 -13.71 -15.15
N SER A 132 -1.43 -12.54 -14.64
CA SER A 132 -0.51 -12.40 -13.52
C SER A 132 -0.94 -11.22 -12.65
N ALA A 133 -0.71 -11.32 -11.34
CA ALA A 133 -0.95 -10.24 -10.40
C ALA A 133 0.35 -9.81 -9.71
N VAL A 134 0.41 -8.53 -9.33
CA VAL A 134 1.45 -7.99 -8.44
C VAL A 134 0.76 -7.48 -7.18
N VAL A 135 1.20 -7.93 -6.02
CA VAL A 135 0.74 -7.41 -4.72
C VAL A 135 1.90 -6.67 -4.05
N ILE A 136 1.71 -5.38 -3.79
CA ILE A 136 2.69 -4.55 -3.10
C ILE A 136 2.27 -4.47 -1.63
N SER A 137 2.73 -5.41 -0.83
CA SER A 137 2.50 -5.50 0.62
C SER A 137 3.43 -6.55 1.26
N ASP A 138 3.72 -6.38 2.55
CA ASP A 138 4.35 -7.38 3.43
C ASP A 138 3.38 -7.88 4.50
N ASP A 139 2.09 -7.58 4.39
CA ASP A 139 1.12 -7.98 5.40
C ASP A 139 0.87 -9.49 5.35
N SER A 140 1.16 -10.16 6.45
CA SER A 140 0.97 -11.61 6.60
C SER A 140 -0.50 -12.04 6.54
N ASP A 141 -1.43 -11.16 6.83
CA ASP A 141 -2.87 -11.46 6.77
C ASP A 141 -3.32 -11.68 5.31
N LEU A 142 -2.52 -11.24 4.33
CA LEU A 142 -2.75 -11.48 2.91
C LEU A 142 -2.20 -12.83 2.42
N GLU A 143 -1.50 -13.62 3.25
CA GLU A 143 -0.90 -14.91 2.84
C GLU A 143 -1.94 -15.85 2.21
N ALA A 144 -3.05 -16.09 2.89
CA ALA A 144 -4.06 -17.04 2.42
C ALA A 144 -4.71 -16.62 1.09
N PRO A 145 -5.21 -15.38 0.91
CA PRO A 145 -5.77 -14.95 -0.36
C PRO A 145 -4.74 -14.92 -1.50
N ILE A 146 -3.48 -14.55 -1.24
CA ILE A 146 -2.41 -14.59 -2.25
C ILE A 146 -2.15 -16.02 -2.70
N ARG A 147 -2.00 -16.96 -1.77
CA ARG A 147 -1.78 -18.37 -2.06
C ARG A 147 -2.94 -18.96 -2.89
N GLU A 148 -4.17 -18.66 -2.52
CA GLU A 148 -5.33 -19.14 -3.27
C GLU A 148 -5.42 -18.52 -4.68
N ALA A 149 -5.14 -17.23 -4.82
CA ALA A 149 -5.08 -16.56 -6.12
C ALA A 149 -3.98 -17.17 -7.00
N ASN A 150 -2.78 -17.34 -6.46
CA ASN A 150 -1.64 -17.93 -7.15
C ASN A 150 -1.90 -19.37 -7.61
N ARG A 151 -2.62 -20.15 -6.81
CA ARG A 151 -2.96 -21.54 -7.12
C ARG A 151 -4.04 -21.65 -8.19
N ARG A 152 -5.01 -20.73 -8.25
CA ARG A 152 -6.23 -20.87 -9.04
C ARG A 152 -6.22 -20.09 -10.34
N PHE A 153 -5.63 -18.90 -10.38
CA PHE A 153 -5.91 -17.93 -11.43
C PHE A 153 -4.68 -17.54 -12.26
N GLY A 154 -3.51 -17.55 -11.66
CA GLY A 154 -2.28 -17.14 -12.33
C GLY A 154 -1.20 -16.72 -11.34
N SER A 155 -0.01 -16.42 -11.85
CA SER A 155 1.11 -16.08 -10.98
C SER A 155 0.85 -14.81 -10.18
N VAL A 156 1.03 -14.88 -8.87
CA VAL A 156 0.98 -13.71 -7.99
C VAL A 156 2.39 -13.39 -7.50
N ASN A 157 2.89 -12.21 -7.85
CA ASN A 157 4.22 -11.74 -7.49
C ASN A 157 4.11 -10.73 -6.36
N ILE A 158 4.81 -10.98 -5.26
CA ILE A 158 4.79 -10.13 -4.08
C ILE A 158 5.97 -9.17 -4.15
N VAL A 159 5.69 -7.88 -4.01
CA VAL A 159 6.69 -6.82 -3.91
C VAL A 159 6.66 -6.25 -2.51
N SER A 160 7.75 -6.48 -1.77
CA SER A 160 7.90 -5.98 -0.41
C SER A 160 8.21 -4.48 -0.43
N PRO A 161 7.41 -3.62 0.21
CA PRO A 161 7.73 -2.21 0.37
C PRO A 161 8.99 -1.96 1.19
N ARG A 162 9.40 -2.91 2.02
CA ARG A 162 10.66 -2.85 2.75
C ARG A 162 11.79 -3.11 1.78
N GLY A 163 12.50 -2.04 1.37
CA GLY A 163 13.64 -2.17 0.47
C GLY A 163 14.78 -2.99 1.07
N PRO A 164 15.75 -3.40 0.26
CA PRO A 164 16.86 -4.26 0.66
C PRO A 164 17.70 -3.70 1.82
N THR A 165 17.69 -2.38 2.02
CA THR A 165 18.41 -1.69 3.12
C THR A 165 17.67 -1.69 4.47
N SER A 166 16.38 -1.96 4.49
CA SER A 166 15.57 -2.05 5.73
C SER A 166 15.45 -3.46 6.27
N THR A 167 15.89 -4.42 5.50
CA THR A 167 16.02 -5.81 5.94
C THR A 167 17.45 -5.99 6.45
N PRO A 168 17.69 -6.47 7.68
CA PRO A 168 19.04 -6.82 8.13
C PRO A 168 19.73 -7.70 7.09
N ALA A 169 21.03 -7.50 6.86
CA ALA A 169 21.78 -8.31 5.90
C ALA A 169 21.56 -9.80 6.20
N GLY A 170 21.00 -10.55 5.26
CA GLY A 170 20.62 -11.94 5.43
C GLY A 170 19.20 -12.19 5.99
N ALA A 171 18.40 -11.16 6.24
CA ALA A 171 16.98 -11.37 6.56
C ALA A 171 16.27 -11.97 5.34
N LYS A 172 15.79 -13.17 5.47
CA LYS A 172 14.92 -13.82 4.49
C LYS A 172 13.56 -13.12 4.50
N ALA A 173 12.90 -13.17 3.35
CA ALA A 173 11.47 -12.84 3.28
C ALA A 173 10.75 -13.50 4.46
N PRO A 174 9.73 -12.85 5.07
CA PRO A 174 8.90 -13.53 6.05
C PRO A 174 8.48 -14.87 5.45
N TYR A 175 8.74 -15.97 6.16
CA TYR A 175 8.53 -17.33 5.63
C TYR A 175 7.16 -17.49 4.98
N VAL A 176 6.15 -16.93 5.64
CA VAL A 176 4.75 -16.94 5.20
C VAL A 176 4.60 -16.30 3.82
N MET A 177 5.12 -15.08 3.64
CA MET A 177 4.97 -14.34 2.39
C MET A 177 5.81 -14.90 1.24
N SER A 178 7.00 -15.43 1.53
CA SER A 178 7.86 -16.02 0.50
C SER A 178 7.30 -17.30 -0.12
N HIS A 179 6.29 -17.91 0.49
CA HIS A 179 5.65 -19.15 0.03
C HIS A 179 4.20 -18.92 -0.46
N ALA A 180 3.65 -17.72 -0.29
CA ALA A 180 2.30 -17.42 -0.69
C ALA A 180 2.15 -17.19 -2.20
N GLY A 181 3.10 -16.48 -2.81
CA GLY A 181 3.10 -16.15 -4.23
C GLY A 181 4.12 -16.93 -5.06
N SER A 182 4.16 -16.63 -6.34
CA SER A 182 5.15 -17.19 -7.29
C SER A 182 6.55 -16.61 -7.09
N SER A 183 6.63 -15.36 -6.59
CA SER A 183 7.88 -14.69 -6.24
C SER A 183 7.66 -13.70 -5.10
N TRP A 184 8.75 -13.40 -4.40
CA TRP A 184 8.82 -12.31 -3.45
C TRP A 184 10.10 -11.51 -3.71
N THR A 185 9.97 -10.19 -3.89
CA THR A 185 11.08 -9.30 -4.18
C THR A 185 10.98 -8.01 -3.36
N PRO A 186 12.10 -7.51 -2.78
CA PRO A 186 12.09 -6.21 -2.13
C PRO A 186 11.99 -5.10 -3.18
N LEU A 187 11.21 -4.05 -2.87
CA LEU A 187 11.07 -2.89 -3.73
C LEU A 187 12.37 -2.08 -3.74
N ASP A 188 12.96 -1.90 -4.92
CA ASP A 188 14.13 -1.04 -5.10
C ASP A 188 13.73 0.43 -4.93
N PRO A 189 14.34 1.17 -3.98
CA PRO A 189 14.08 2.60 -3.80
C PRO A 189 14.36 3.46 -5.05
N ALA A 190 15.23 3.02 -5.95
CA ALA A 190 15.50 3.74 -7.19
C ALA A 190 14.26 3.80 -8.11
N LEU A 191 13.44 2.74 -8.13
CA LEU A 191 12.19 2.71 -8.89
C LEU A 191 11.18 3.72 -8.36
N LEU A 192 11.15 3.96 -7.05
CA LEU A 192 10.28 4.97 -6.45
C LEU A 192 10.63 6.39 -6.92
N LEU A 193 11.92 6.69 -7.06
CA LEU A 193 12.37 8.00 -7.55
C LEU A 193 12.13 8.15 -9.06
N ALA A 194 12.25 7.07 -9.81
CA ALA A 194 12.00 7.08 -11.27
C ALA A 194 10.52 7.20 -11.62
N ALA A 195 9.62 6.72 -10.75
CA ALA A 195 8.17 6.68 -10.96
C ALA A 195 7.47 7.84 -10.26
N GLN A 196 7.72 9.08 -10.64
CA GLN A 196 7.07 10.24 -10.02
C GLN A 196 6.02 10.85 -10.95
N LEU A 197 4.86 11.25 -10.38
CA LEU A 197 3.87 12.04 -11.09
C LEU A 197 4.46 13.39 -11.51
N PRO A 198 4.01 13.96 -12.64
CA PRO A 198 4.42 15.32 -13.02
C PRO A 198 4.01 16.35 -11.96
N SER A 199 4.82 17.40 -11.84
CA SER A 199 4.51 18.55 -11.00
C SER A 199 5.02 19.81 -11.72
N PRO A 200 4.14 20.65 -12.26
CA PRO A 200 2.67 20.70 -12.11
C PRO A 200 1.92 19.55 -12.80
N LEU A 201 0.70 19.24 -12.32
CA LEU A 201 -0.23 18.29 -12.90
C LEU A 201 -1.61 18.93 -13.06
N THR A 202 -2.19 18.86 -14.25
CA THR A 202 -3.55 19.38 -14.52
C THR A 202 -4.57 18.26 -14.29
N VAL A 203 -5.53 18.50 -13.40
CA VAL A 203 -6.62 17.57 -13.12
C VAL A 203 -7.82 17.79 -14.08
N PRO A 204 -8.76 16.84 -14.23
CA PRO A 204 -9.88 16.92 -15.18
C PRO A 204 -10.73 18.17 -15.06
N SER A 205 -10.80 18.80 -13.88
CA SER A 205 -11.49 20.09 -13.68
C SER A 205 -10.77 21.30 -14.28
N GLY A 206 -9.62 21.12 -14.94
CA GLY A 206 -8.77 22.22 -15.45
C GLY A 206 -7.86 22.87 -14.39
N ARG A 207 -8.01 22.49 -13.12
CA ARG A 207 -7.15 23.01 -12.04
C ARG A 207 -5.77 22.36 -12.10
N THR A 208 -4.73 23.19 -11.89
CA THR A 208 -3.35 22.71 -11.72
C THR A 208 -3.06 22.44 -10.26
N ILE A 209 -2.46 21.29 -9.97
CA ILE A 209 -1.97 20.90 -8.65
C ILE A 209 -0.48 20.66 -8.68
N HIS A 210 0.17 20.84 -7.54
CA HIS A 210 1.61 20.68 -7.38
C HIS A 210 1.90 19.66 -6.27
N ARG A 211 3.04 18.99 -6.40
CA ARG A 211 3.58 18.17 -5.32
C ARG A 211 3.73 19.02 -4.05
N PRO A 212 3.33 18.50 -2.86
CA PRO A 212 3.56 19.22 -1.60
C PRO A 212 5.03 19.61 -1.42
N PRO A 213 5.34 20.87 -0.98
CA PRO A 213 6.74 21.28 -0.77
C PRO A 213 7.52 20.39 0.20
N THR A 214 6.83 19.81 1.19
CA THR A 214 7.42 18.87 2.16
C THR A 214 7.77 17.51 1.58
N TRP A 215 7.50 17.27 0.29
CA TRP A 215 7.80 16.04 -0.44
C TRP A 215 8.87 16.24 -1.52
N MET A 216 9.56 17.39 -1.48
CA MET A 216 10.71 17.69 -2.33
C MET A 216 12.00 17.13 -1.74
#